data_e112eddfbd5f48a3c725d4ea07e0d915
#
_entry.id   e112eddfbd5f48a3c725d4ea07e0d915
#
_cell.length_a   1.000
_cell.length_b   1.000
_cell.length_c   1.000
_cell.angle_alpha   90.00
_cell.angle_beta   90.00
_cell.angle_gamma   90.00
#
_symmetry.space_group_name_H-M   'P 1'
#
loop_
_entity.id
_entity.type
_entity.pdbx_description
1 polymer ?
#
loop_
_entity_poly.entity_id
_entity_poly.type
_entity_poly.pdbx_seq_one_letter_code
_entity_poly.pdbx_strand_id
1 'polypeptide(L)' 'VIEGVLVSGSIAEAQAAVRVAVEGGQRLSEAVAEAAGAHGVSRRELYDAALKDRQSR' A
#
# COMPACT_ATOMS: atom_id res chain seq x y z
N VAL A 1 14.27 13.74 16.27
CA VAL A 1 13.90 13.54 15.97
C VAL A 1 13.08 13.24 15.57
N ILE A 2 12.59 12.98 15.34
CA ILE A 2 11.90 12.62 14.94
C ILE A 2 11.17 12.34 14.67
N GLU A 3 10.72 12.23 14.44
CA GLU A 3 10.07 11.91 14.15
C GLU A 3 9.41 11.45 13.81
N GLY A 4 9.22 11.13 13.72
CA GLY A 4 8.66 10.41 13.24
C GLY A 4 7.41 10.17 13.20
N VAL A 5 6.95 10.11 13.03
CA VAL A 5 5.87 10.04 12.88
C VAL A 5 5.22 9.10 12.60
N LEU A 6 4.97 8.53 12.84
CA LEU A 6 4.48 7.58 12.53
C LEU A 6 3.31 7.54 12.38
N VAL A 7 2.90 7.27 11.77
CA VAL A 7 1.61 7.31 11.43
C VAL A 7 1.07 5.99 11.14
N SER A 8 0.27 5.45 11.94
CA SER A 8 -0.32 4.17 11.64
C SER A 8 -1.32 4.38 10.53
N GLY A 9 -1.57 3.38 9.73
CA GLY A 9 -2.49 3.48 8.62
C GLY A 9 -1.93 4.31 7.49
N SER A 10 -0.65 4.40 7.41
CA SER A 10 -0.02 5.18 6.38
C SER A 10 -0.18 4.52 5.02
N ILE A 11 -0.51 5.31 4.01
CA ILE A 11 -0.57 4.82 2.65
C ILE A 11 0.79 4.27 2.22
N ALA A 12 1.85 4.93 2.64
CA ALA A 12 3.18 4.49 2.25
C ALA A 12 3.49 3.09 2.76
N GLU A 13 3.09 2.79 3.99
CA GLU A 13 3.33 1.47 4.53
C GLU A 13 2.45 0.44 3.84
N ALA A 14 1.18 0.78 3.63
CA ALA A 14 0.29 -0.13 2.93
C ALA A 14 0.79 -0.38 1.51
N GLN A 15 1.32 0.64 0.89
CA GLN A 15 1.84 0.52 -0.46
C GLN A 15 3.03 -0.44 -0.50
N ALA A 16 3.89 -0.37 0.50
CA ALA A 16 5.01 -1.30 0.57
C ALA A 16 4.52 -2.73 0.71
N ALA A 17 3.48 -2.95 1.52
CA ALA A 17 2.91 -4.27 1.68
C ALA A 17 2.33 -4.78 0.36
N VAL A 18 1.67 -3.90 -0.39
CA VAL A 18 1.13 -4.27 -1.69
C VAL A 18 2.25 -4.70 -2.63
N ARG A 19 3.32 -3.95 -2.63
CA ARG A 19 4.45 -4.26 -3.51
C ARG A 19 5.01 -5.64 -3.21
N VAL A 20 5.20 -5.93 -1.94
CA VAL A 20 5.73 -7.23 -1.55
C VAL A 20 4.78 -8.35 -1.98
N ALA A 21 3.50 -8.16 -1.77
CA ALA A 21 2.51 -9.17 -2.12
C ALA A 21 2.49 -9.42 -3.63
N VAL A 22 2.54 -8.36 -4.41
CA VAL A 22 2.52 -8.51 -5.87
C VAL A 22 3.76 -9.20 -6.34
N GLU A 23 4.91 -8.88 -5.76
CA GLU A 23 6.14 -9.53 -6.14
C GLU A 23 6.12 -11.02 -5.78
N GLY A 24 5.35 -11.36 -4.76
CA GLY A 24 5.17 -12.76 -4.40
C GLY A 24 4.19 -13.51 -5.27
N GLY A 25 3.57 -12.85 -6.22
CA GLY A 25 2.66 -13.49 -7.14
C GLY A 25 1.19 -13.18 -6.93
N GLN A 26 0.88 -12.29 -5.99
CA GLN A 26 -0.50 -11.96 -5.71
C GLN A 26 -1.00 -10.90 -6.68
N ARG A 27 -2.29 -10.93 -6.96
CA ARG A 27 -2.86 -9.93 -7.85
C ARG A 27 -2.90 -8.59 -7.16
N LEU A 28 -2.77 -7.54 -7.96
CA LEU A 28 -2.75 -6.19 -7.42
C LEU A 28 -4.01 -5.88 -6.64
N SER A 29 -5.17 -6.20 -7.20
CA SER A 29 -6.42 -5.90 -6.51
C SER A 29 -6.53 -6.63 -5.18
N GLU A 30 -6.08 -7.87 -5.13
CA GLU A 30 -6.12 -8.62 -3.89
C GLU A 30 -5.11 -8.08 -2.89
N ALA A 31 -3.92 -7.74 -3.35
CA ALA A 31 -2.90 -7.20 -2.49
C ALA A 31 -3.36 -5.88 -1.88
N VAL A 32 -4.00 -5.05 -2.70
CA VAL A 32 -4.51 -3.78 -2.23
C VAL A 32 -5.61 -3.99 -1.17
N ALA A 33 -6.52 -4.92 -1.43
CA ALA A 33 -7.60 -5.16 -0.49
C ALA A 33 -7.06 -5.62 0.86
N GLU A 34 -6.09 -6.51 0.84
CA GLU A 34 -5.50 -7.00 2.07
C GLU A 34 -4.74 -5.92 2.80
N ALA A 35 -3.93 -5.19 2.08
CA ALA A 35 -3.13 -4.14 2.71
C ALA A 35 -4.01 -3.05 3.26
N ALA A 36 -5.06 -2.68 2.55
CA ALA A 36 -5.97 -1.65 3.02
C ALA A 36 -6.62 -2.07 4.33
N GLY A 37 -7.04 -3.33 4.41
CA GLY A 37 -7.65 -3.82 5.62
C GLY A 37 -6.67 -3.90 6.77
N ALA A 38 -5.46 -4.35 6.49
CA ALA A 38 -4.45 -4.51 7.52
C ALA A 38 -3.98 -3.17 8.07
N HIS A 39 -3.87 -2.17 7.21
CA HIS A 39 -3.33 -0.88 7.61
C HIS A 39 -4.41 0.18 7.86
N GLY A 40 -5.66 -0.17 7.65
CA GLY A 40 -6.73 0.76 7.95
C GLY A 40 -6.79 1.95 7.00
N VAL A 41 -6.37 1.77 5.78
CA VAL A 41 -6.42 2.85 4.79
C VAL A 41 -7.50 2.56 3.76
N SER A 42 -7.88 3.59 3.01
CA SER A 42 -8.88 3.44 1.97
C SER A 42 -8.35 2.57 0.86
N ARG A 43 -9.11 1.55 0.50
CA ARG A 43 -8.71 0.67 -0.58
C ARG A 43 -8.56 1.42 -1.89
N ARG A 44 -9.48 2.36 -2.12
CA ARG A 44 -9.45 3.14 -3.33
C ARG A 44 -8.19 3.98 -3.42
N GLU A 45 -7.86 4.65 -2.33
CA GLU A 45 -6.66 5.48 -2.31
C GLU A 45 -5.41 4.63 -2.45
N LEU A 46 -5.40 3.50 -1.79
CA LEU A 46 -4.25 2.61 -1.87
C LEU A 46 -4.07 2.08 -3.28
N TYR A 47 -5.17 1.71 -3.93
CA TYR A 47 -5.10 1.21 -5.29
C TYR A 47 -4.57 2.28 -6.23
N ASP A 48 -5.06 3.50 -6.06
CA ASP A 48 -4.61 4.62 -6.87
C ASP A 48 -3.12 4.87 -6.66
N ALA A 49 -2.68 4.82 -5.42
CA ALA A 49 -1.26 5.01 -5.11
C ALA A 49 -0.42 3.90 -5.73
N ALA A 50 -0.91 2.67 -5.68
CA ALA A 50 -0.18 1.56 -6.27
C ALA A 50 -0.04 1.71 -7.78
N LEU A 51 -1.11 2.17 -8.42
CA LEU A 51 -1.06 2.40 -9.86
C LEU A 51 -0.06 3.48 -10.22
N LYS A 52 -0.06 4.55 -9.44
CA LYS A 52 0.90 5.62 -9.69
C LYS A 52 2.33 5.14 -9.52
N ASP A 53 2.55 4.31 -8.53
CA ASP A 53 3.88 3.76 -8.30
C ASP A 53 4.33 2.95 -9.50
N ARG A 54 3.43 2.15 -10.06
CA ARG A 54 3.77 1.37 -11.23
C ARG A 54 4.06 2.24 -12.44
N GLN A 55 3.28 3.29 -12.60
CA GLN A 55 3.44 4.16 -13.75
C GLN A 55 4.68 5.02 -13.67
N SER A 56 5.16 5.26 -12.48
CA SER A 56 6.34 6.08 -12.33
C SER A 56 7.61 5.37 -12.73
N ARG A 57 7.54 4.10 -12.99
CA ARG A 57 8.72 3.37 -13.40
C ARG A 57 8.98 3.50 -14.89
#